data_f2eeb01657d996c7bae6903c7205f003
#
_entry.id   f2eeb01657d996c7bae6903c7205f003
#
_cell.length_a   1.000
_cell.length_b   1.000
_cell.length_c   1.000
_cell.angle_alpha   90.00
_cell.angle_beta   90.00
_cell.angle_gamma   90.00
#
_symmetry.space_group_name_H-M   'P 1'
#
loop_
_entity.id
_entity.type
_entity.pdbx_description
1 polymer ?
#
loop_
_entity_poly.entity_id
_entity_poly.type
_entity_poly.pdbx_seq_one_letter_code
_entity_poly.pdbx_strand_id
1 'polypeptide(L)'
;MAKQNLLSNTIYKIFQNFFSVEENKSRNLDNPRKFLIIRQHNQLGDLLAGVSVFRAIKEKYPESHITLIVSTFNYPGMVKNKFIDRIFVFDKKKIYNPYYLIKFIKLLKEEYDVAIVPVTVSISFTSNLIARLSNAGIRIGPRSLNGENNRSAFFFDRRVDIDWRKYPDSNVSDRSLDIVRPFGITTKNYRSEITFDEDDLTSANKFIGSFKKGEDNLLIGVHVGAGKPQNRWSLYKYAVLIKRLKEDYNADIYLTGSSGDREEINFVRGEVPFNLPLFINMEIPRVAALISLSDLFISNDTGIMHVAGATSTLQIIIFGPTNPLNWAPTGDNKYYIRKSDLIDDIAVDDVYKMCVYLLPAAKKEK
;
A
#
# COMPACT_ATOMS: atom_id res chain seq x y z
N MET A 1 -24.37 24.29 -7.14
CA MET A 1 -24.60 22.82 -7.14
C MET A 1 -25.39 22.32 -8.35
N ALA A 2 -26.57 22.84 -8.70
CA ALA A 2 -27.37 22.32 -9.83
C ALA A 2 -26.69 22.40 -11.22
N LYS A 3 -26.01 23.51 -11.56
CA LYS A 3 -25.27 23.64 -12.84
C LYS A 3 -24.06 22.71 -12.99
N GLN A 4 -23.34 22.40 -11.90
CA GLN A 4 -22.24 21.43 -11.93
C GLN A 4 -22.75 19.99 -12.14
N ASN A 5 -23.91 19.65 -11.59
CA ASN A 5 -24.53 18.34 -11.80
C ASN A 5 -25.05 18.17 -13.25
N LEU A 6 -25.56 19.22 -13.88
CA LEU A 6 -26.04 19.17 -15.26
C LEU A 6 -24.91 18.96 -16.27
N LEU A 7 -23.81 19.71 -16.14
CA LEU A 7 -22.63 19.57 -16.99
C LEU A 7 -21.98 18.19 -16.86
N SER A 8 -21.86 17.71 -15.62
CA SER A 8 -21.39 16.36 -15.33
C SER A 8 -22.28 15.29 -16.00
N ASN A 9 -23.60 15.42 -15.90
CA ASN A 9 -24.53 14.46 -16.49
C ASN A 9 -24.46 14.44 -18.03
N THR A 10 -24.29 15.60 -18.67
CA THR A 10 -24.16 15.70 -20.10
C THR A 10 -22.87 15.04 -20.60
N ILE A 11 -21.75 15.28 -19.90
CA ILE A 11 -20.46 14.65 -20.20
C ILE A 11 -20.57 13.12 -20.10
N TYR A 12 -21.17 12.58 -19.03
CA TYR A 12 -21.36 11.13 -18.88
C TYR A 12 -22.20 10.54 -20.00
N LYS A 13 -23.28 11.21 -20.43
CA LYS A 13 -24.12 10.76 -21.57
C LYS A 13 -23.33 10.71 -22.87
N ILE A 14 -22.50 11.71 -23.15
CA ILE A 14 -21.63 11.73 -24.34
C ILE A 14 -20.67 10.54 -24.28
N PHE A 15 -19.97 10.34 -23.18
CA PHE A 15 -19.07 9.19 -23.03
C PHE A 15 -19.80 7.85 -23.16
N GLN A 16 -21.00 7.74 -22.63
CA GLN A 16 -21.82 6.53 -22.73
C GLN A 16 -22.16 6.22 -24.18
N ASN A 17 -22.57 7.22 -24.98
CA ASN A 17 -22.95 7.02 -26.37
C ASN A 17 -21.76 6.56 -27.25
N PHE A 18 -20.54 7.07 -27.01
CA PHE A 18 -19.37 6.78 -27.84
C PHE A 18 -18.51 5.62 -27.34
N PHE A 19 -18.52 5.33 -26.04
CA PHE A 19 -17.57 4.40 -25.41
C PHE A 19 -18.24 3.25 -24.68
N SER A 20 -19.56 3.12 -24.73
CA SER A 20 -20.26 2.02 -24.09
C SER A 20 -19.85 0.69 -24.73
N VAL A 21 -19.71 -0.32 -23.88
CA VAL A 21 -19.54 -1.70 -24.32
C VAL A 21 -20.67 -2.55 -23.75
N GLU A 22 -21.06 -3.57 -24.51
CA GLU A 22 -22.04 -4.51 -24.05
C GLU A 22 -21.50 -5.34 -22.90
N GLU A 23 -22.34 -5.59 -21.91
CA GLU A 23 -21.96 -6.43 -20.79
C GLU A 23 -22.00 -7.90 -21.17
N ASN A 24 -20.90 -8.58 -20.92
CA ASN A 24 -20.80 -10.04 -21.06
C ASN A 24 -20.73 -10.66 -19.65
N LYS A 25 -21.68 -11.52 -19.33
CA LYS A 25 -21.81 -12.17 -18.02
C LYS A 25 -20.88 -13.38 -17.82
N SER A 26 -20.16 -13.82 -18.87
CA SER A 26 -19.19 -14.91 -18.75
C SER A 26 -18.14 -14.62 -17.70
N ARG A 27 -17.80 -15.61 -16.93
CA ARG A 27 -16.72 -15.57 -15.91
C ARG A 27 -15.47 -16.31 -16.37
N ASN A 28 -15.47 -16.86 -17.56
CA ASN A 28 -14.30 -17.46 -18.19
C ASN A 28 -13.42 -16.38 -18.84
N LEU A 29 -12.10 -16.49 -18.68
CA LEU A 29 -11.08 -15.60 -19.25
C LEU A 29 -10.21 -16.29 -20.31
N ASP A 30 -10.49 -17.55 -20.66
CA ASP A 30 -9.82 -18.32 -21.73
C ASP A 30 -8.28 -18.30 -21.66
N ASN A 31 -7.71 -18.54 -20.45
CA ASN A 31 -6.28 -18.61 -20.18
C ASN A 31 -5.47 -17.37 -20.61
N PRO A 32 -5.75 -16.18 -20.04
CA PRO A 32 -5.09 -14.94 -20.42
C PRO A 32 -3.60 -14.94 -20.05
N ARG A 33 -2.79 -14.32 -20.89
CA ARG A 33 -1.33 -14.17 -20.69
C ARG A 33 -0.90 -12.73 -20.44
N LYS A 34 -1.62 -11.73 -20.97
CA LYS A 34 -1.24 -10.31 -20.86
C LYS A 34 -2.30 -9.54 -20.09
N PHE A 35 -1.92 -9.10 -18.90
CA PHE A 35 -2.78 -8.31 -18.02
C PHE A 35 -2.34 -6.85 -18.00
N LEU A 36 -3.31 -5.93 -18.12
CA LEU A 36 -3.15 -4.51 -17.86
C LEU A 36 -3.90 -4.14 -16.59
N ILE A 37 -3.19 -3.74 -15.55
CA ILE A 37 -3.82 -3.33 -14.28
C ILE A 37 -3.69 -1.82 -14.12
N ILE A 38 -4.80 -1.13 -13.86
CA ILE A 38 -4.85 0.33 -13.77
C ILE A 38 -5.16 0.74 -12.34
N ARG A 39 -4.13 1.23 -11.61
CA ARG A 39 -4.22 1.65 -10.22
C ARG A 39 -3.52 3.00 -10.00
N GLN A 40 -4.16 4.11 -10.43
CA GLN A 40 -3.55 5.43 -10.43
C GLN A 40 -3.94 6.34 -9.24
N HIS A 41 -4.64 5.82 -8.21
CA HIS A 41 -4.92 6.58 -6.99
C HIS A 41 -3.65 6.80 -6.16
N ASN A 42 -3.55 7.97 -5.49
CA ASN A 42 -2.38 8.38 -4.72
C ASN A 42 -2.47 7.91 -3.26
N GLN A 43 -2.50 6.60 -3.04
CA GLN A 43 -2.54 5.99 -1.70
C GLN A 43 -1.66 4.74 -1.70
N LEU A 44 -0.44 4.89 -1.19
CA LEU A 44 0.56 3.81 -1.17
C LEU A 44 0.07 2.60 -0.38
N GLY A 45 -0.53 2.83 0.79
CA GLY A 45 -1.07 1.76 1.63
C GLY A 45 -2.12 0.91 0.91
N ASP A 46 -3.07 1.55 0.22
CA ASP A 46 -4.09 0.86 -0.58
C ASP A 46 -3.49 0.02 -1.71
N LEU A 47 -2.42 0.52 -2.34
CA LEU A 47 -1.76 -0.22 -3.40
C LEU A 47 -1.01 -1.43 -2.85
N LEU A 48 -0.29 -1.27 -1.74
CA LEU A 48 0.43 -2.36 -1.07
C LEU A 48 -0.52 -3.42 -0.53
N ALA A 49 -1.64 -3.01 0.06
CA ALA A 49 -2.71 -3.94 0.44
C ALA A 49 -3.27 -4.71 -0.76
N GLY A 50 -3.35 -4.07 -1.93
CA GLY A 50 -3.83 -4.67 -3.19
C GLY A 50 -2.84 -5.61 -3.89
N VAL A 51 -1.63 -5.84 -3.38
CA VAL A 51 -0.63 -6.75 -3.97
C VAL A 51 -1.15 -8.19 -4.04
N SER A 52 -2.08 -8.58 -3.16
CA SER A 52 -2.77 -9.87 -3.22
C SER A 52 -3.40 -10.16 -4.59
N VAL A 53 -3.88 -9.14 -5.31
CA VAL A 53 -4.42 -9.28 -6.69
C VAL A 53 -3.34 -9.72 -7.67
N PHE A 54 -2.16 -9.10 -7.62
CA PHE A 54 -1.04 -9.44 -8.51
C PHE A 54 -0.55 -10.86 -8.24
N ARG A 55 -0.41 -11.21 -6.95
CA ARG A 55 -0.07 -12.57 -6.52
C ARG A 55 -1.08 -13.58 -7.02
N ALA A 56 -2.37 -13.36 -6.81
CA ALA A 56 -3.43 -14.26 -7.23
C ALA A 56 -3.45 -14.48 -8.76
N ILE A 57 -3.15 -13.44 -9.55
CA ILE A 57 -3.02 -13.58 -11.00
C ILE A 57 -1.82 -14.48 -11.34
N LYS A 58 -0.65 -14.25 -10.74
CA LYS A 58 0.56 -15.06 -10.99
C LYS A 58 0.41 -16.50 -10.48
N GLU A 59 -0.30 -16.74 -9.39
CA GLU A 59 -0.59 -18.09 -8.88
C GLU A 59 -1.50 -18.87 -9.84
N LYS A 60 -2.53 -18.21 -10.37
CA LYS A 60 -3.46 -18.84 -11.31
C LYS A 60 -2.89 -18.97 -12.75
N TYR A 61 -2.13 -17.96 -13.17
CA TYR A 61 -1.54 -17.85 -14.50
C TYR A 61 -0.04 -17.57 -14.39
N PRO A 62 0.81 -18.56 -14.08
CA PRO A 62 2.23 -18.35 -13.81
C PRO A 62 2.99 -17.67 -14.95
N GLU A 63 2.63 -17.98 -16.19
CA GLU A 63 3.24 -17.42 -17.41
C GLU A 63 2.65 -16.03 -17.80
N SER A 64 1.79 -15.47 -16.96
CA SER A 64 1.18 -14.18 -17.28
C SER A 64 2.19 -13.02 -17.19
N HIS A 65 2.01 -12.03 -18.05
CA HIS A 65 2.73 -10.76 -18.01
C HIS A 65 1.82 -9.65 -17.49
N ILE A 66 2.19 -9.05 -16.36
CA ILE A 66 1.42 -7.98 -15.71
C ILE A 66 2.06 -6.63 -16.03
N THR A 67 1.35 -5.79 -16.77
CA THR A 67 1.66 -4.37 -16.95
C THR A 67 0.81 -3.56 -15.96
N LEU A 68 1.45 -2.78 -15.09
CA LEU A 68 0.79 -1.92 -14.12
C LEU A 68 0.87 -0.45 -14.55
N ILE A 69 -0.28 0.22 -14.66
CA ILE A 69 -0.36 1.69 -14.72
C ILE A 69 -0.57 2.22 -13.30
N VAL A 70 0.39 3.00 -12.81
CA VAL A 70 0.45 3.50 -11.42
C VAL A 70 0.72 5.01 -11.41
N SER A 71 0.29 5.71 -10.36
CA SER A 71 0.61 7.13 -10.18
C SER A 71 2.08 7.36 -9.80
N THR A 72 2.58 8.58 -9.98
CA THR A 72 3.92 8.99 -9.53
C THR A 72 4.12 8.79 -8.04
N PHE A 73 3.06 8.98 -7.23
CA PHE A 73 3.08 8.84 -5.78
C PHE A 73 3.25 7.36 -5.34
N ASN A 74 2.62 6.45 -6.05
CA ASN A 74 2.59 5.02 -5.70
C ASN A 74 3.72 4.22 -6.34
N TYR A 75 4.35 4.74 -7.40
CA TYR A 75 5.43 4.07 -8.11
C TYR A 75 6.56 3.56 -7.20
N PRO A 76 7.05 4.34 -6.20
CA PRO A 76 8.15 3.89 -5.34
C PRO A 76 7.87 2.59 -4.59
N GLY A 77 6.61 2.28 -4.27
CA GLY A 77 6.25 1.03 -3.60
C GLY A 77 6.17 -0.20 -4.52
N MET A 78 6.21 0.02 -5.85
CA MET A 78 6.03 -1.05 -6.84
C MET A 78 7.27 -1.27 -7.72
N VAL A 79 8.26 -0.39 -7.65
CA VAL A 79 9.38 -0.30 -8.60
C VAL A 79 10.15 -1.61 -8.79
N LYS A 80 10.24 -2.44 -7.76
CA LYS A 80 10.92 -3.74 -7.78
C LYS A 80 9.97 -4.90 -7.44
N ASN A 81 8.64 -4.71 -7.55
CA ASN A 81 7.70 -5.75 -7.13
C ASN A 81 7.76 -6.97 -8.06
N LYS A 82 8.05 -8.15 -7.49
CA LYS A 82 8.31 -9.40 -8.22
C LYS A 82 7.12 -9.95 -9.03
N PHE A 83 5.90 -9.48 -8.76
CA PHE A 83 4.71 -9.90 -9.50
C PHE A 83 4.44 -9.04 -10.73
N ILE A 84 5.14 -7.91 -10.88
CA ILE A 84 4.89 -6.93 -11.93
C ILE A 84 6.04 -6.96 -12.93
N ASP A 85 5.72 -7.27 -14.18
CA ASP A 85 6.71 -7.38 -15.25
C ASP A 85 7.04 -6.02 -15.87
N ARG A 86 6.06 -5.11 -15.89
CA ARG A 86 6.23 -3.76 -16.46
C ARG A 86 5.42 -2.72 -15.70
N ILE A 87 6.01 -1.55 -15.47
CA ILE A 87 5.34 -0.41 -14.84
C ILE A 87 5.32 0.78 -15.80
N PHE A 88 4.15 1.39 -15.93
CA PHE A 88 3.99 2.70 -16.55
C PHE A 88 3.54 3.72 -15.51
N VAL A 89 4.33 4.76 -15.32
CA VAL A 89 4.02 5.83 -14.37
C VAL A 89 3.11 6.86 -15.04
N PHE A 90 1.83 6.87 -14.64
CA PHE A 90 0.85 7.80 -15.16
C PHE A 90 0.90 9.12 -14.40
N ASP A 91 1.39 10.16 -15.07
CA ASP A 91 1.45 11.52 -14.55
C ASP A 91 0.47 12.42 -15.32
N LYS A 92 -0.61 12.83 -14.65
CA LYS A 92 -1.64 13.71 -15.24
C LYS A 92 -1.08 15.04 -15.73
N LYS A 93 0.00 15.54 -15.10
CA LYS A 93 0.63 16.81 -15.48
C LYS A 93 1.43 16.69 -16.79
N LYS A 94 1.85 15.48 -17.13
CA LYS A 94 2.64 15.20 -18.35
C LYS A 94 1.80 14.90 -19.58
N ILE A 95 0.48 14.81 -19.46
CA ILE A 95 -0.41 14.51 -20.62
C ILE A 95 -0.27 15.57 -21.73
N TYR A 96 0.05 16.81 -21.39
CA TYR A 96 0.29 17.88 -22.35
C TYR A 96 1.65 17.78 -23.08
N ASN A 97 2.55 16.89 -22.65
CA ASN A 97 3.81 16.63 -23.34
C ASN A 97 3.56 15.60 -24.46
N PRO A 98 3.78 15.97 -25.75
CA PRO A 98 3.49 15.08 -26.88
C PRO A 98 4.26 13.75 -26.83
N TYR A 99 5.53 13.79 -26.42
CA TYR A 99 6.37 12.59 -26.32
C TYR A 99 5.84 11.62 -25.25
N TYR A 100 5.43 12.16 -24.10
CA TYR A 100 4.82 11.35 -23.05
C TYR A 100 3.47 10.78 -23.51
N LEU A 101 2.64 11.59 -24.14
CA LEU A 101 1.34 11.18 -24.67
C LEU A 101 1.49 10.06 -25.73
N ILE A 102 2.46 10.18 -26.64
CA ILE A 102 2.74 9.14 -27.63
C ILE A 102 3.14 7.82 -26.95
N LYS A 103 4.00 7.87 -25.92
CA LYS A 103 4.38 6.67 -25.14
C LYS A 103 3.15 6.05 -24.46
N PHE A 104 2.29 6.87 -23.89
CA PHE A 104 1.08 6.39 -23.23
C PHE A 104 0.10 5.77 -24.21
N ILE A 105 -0.13 6.42 -25.38
CA ILE A 105 -0.99 5.87 -26.43
C ILE A 105 -0.41 4.56 -26.99
N LYS A 106 0.90 4.47 -27.20
CA LYS A 106 1.55 3.22 -27.63
C LYS A 106 1.30 2.10 -26.64
N LEU A 107 1.48 2.35 -25.33
CA LEU A 107 1.17 1.40 -24.27
C LEU A 107 -0.29 0.92 -24.35
N LEU A 108 -1.25 1.84 -24.47
CA LEU A 108 -2.67 1.48 -24.53
C LEU A 108 -3.06 0.71 -25.80
N LYS A 109 -2.32 0.86 -26.89
CA LYS A 109 -2.55 0.14 -28.15
C LYS A 109 -1.89 -1.23 -28.21
N GLU A 110 -1.03 -1.58 -27.24
CA GLU A 110 -0.53 -2.95 -27.13
C GLU A 110 -1.69 -3.91 -26.85
N GLU A 111 -1.57 -5.14 -27.33
CA GLU A 111 -2.59 -6.17 -27.08
C GLU A 111 -2.52 -6.67 -25.66
N TYR A 112 -3.65 -6.63 -24.96
CA TYR A 112 -3.86 -7.21 -23.64
C TYR A 112 -5.05 -8.16 -23.70
N ASP A 113 -4.93 -9.32 -23.06
CA ASP A 113 -6.06 -10.24 -22.94
C ASP A 113 -7.09 -9.66 -21.95
N VAL A 114 -6.61 -9.13 -20.83
CA VAL A 114 -7.47 -8.61 -19.75
C VAL A 114 -6.94 -7.28 -19.22
N ALA A 115 -7.79 -6.27 -19.19
CA ALA A 115 -7.57 -5.04 -18.40
C ALA A 115 -8.41 -5.08 -17.11
N ILE A 116 -7.82 -4.75 -15.96
CA ILE A 116 -8.46 -4.77 -14.65
C ILE A 116 -8.34 -3.40 -13.99
N VAL A 117 -9.43 -2.88 -13.45
CA VAL A 117 -9.44 -1.71 -12.57
C VAL A 117 -9.79 -2.16 -11.15
N PRO A 118 -8.79 -2.43 -10.29
CA PRO A 118 -9.02 -2.77 -8.90
C PRO A 118 -9.63 -1.60 -8.15
N VAL A 119 -10.49 -1.91 -7.18
CA VAL A 119 -11.10 -0.92 -6.29
C VAL A 119 -10.78 -1.30 -4.84
N THR A 120 -10.42 -0.30 -4.03
CA THR A 120 -10.25 -0.46 -2.57
C THR A 120 -11.19 0.48 -1.80
N VAL A 121 -11.15 1.79 -2.02
CA VAL A 121 -11.94 2.77 -1.25
C VAL A 121 -12.85 3.64 -2.11
N SER A 122 -12.53 3.80 -3.39
CA SER A 122 -13.31 4.68 -4.28
C SER A 122 -13.16 4.28 -5.75
N ILE A 123 -14.18 4.63 -6.54
CA ILE A 123 -14.22 4.41 -7.98
C ILE A 123 -13.55 5.60 -8.69
N SER A 124 -12.67 5.31 -9.65
CA SER A 124 -11.94 6.32 -10.43
C SER A 124 -12.42 6.36 -11.87
N PHE A 125 -13.04 7.45 -12.28
CA PHE A 125 -13.41 7.66 -13.68
C PHE A 125 -12.20 7.59 -14.62
N THR A 126 -11.06 8.19 -14.23
CA THR A 126 -9.83 8.18 -15.06
C THR A 126 -9.30 6.77 -15.25
N SER A 127 -9.27 5.94 -14.21
CA SER A 127 -8.85 4.54 -14.33
C SER A 127 -9.79 3.75 -15.24
N ASN A 128 -11.09 3.95 -15.10
CA ASN A 128 -12.11 3.30 -15.92
C ASN A 128 -11.98 3.71 -17.40
N LEU A 129 -11.73 4.99 -17.67
CA LEU A 129 -11.51 5.50 -19.04
C LEU A 129 -10.22 4.92 -19.65
N ILE A 130 -9.12 4.86 -18.88
CA ILE A 130 -7.86 4.24 -19.34
C ILE A 130 -8.10 2.78 -19.75
N ALA A 131 -8.82 2.01 -18.93
CA ALA A 131 -9.19 0.64 -19.27
C ALA A 131 -10.00 0.57 -20.57
N ARG A 132 -10.95 1.49 -20.77
CA ARG A 132 -11.77 1.55 -21.99
C ARG A 132 -10.97 1.89 -23.24
N LEU A 133 -9.96 2.77 -23.10
CA LEU A 133 -9.10 3.20 -24.21
C LEU A 133 -7.99 2.19 -24.52
N SER A 134 -7.76 1.21 -23.67
CA SER A 134 -6.79 0.15 -23.91
C SER A 134 -7.28 -0.83 -24.99
N ASN A 135 -6.34 -1.45 -25.69
CA ASN A 135 -6.59 -2.54 -26.63
C ASN A 135 -6.66 -3.89 -25.89
N ALA A 136 -7.54 -3.96 -24.86
CA ALA A 136 -7.77 -5.20 -24.11
C ALA A 136 -9.00 -5.93 -24.66
N GLY A 137 -8.90 -7.26 -24.80
CA GLY A 137 -10.01 -8.11 -25.21
C GLY A 137 -11.12 -8.14 -24.16
N ILE A 138 -10.75 -8.20 -22.88
CA ILE A 138 -11.66 -8.21 -21.74
C ILE A 138 -11.32 -7.05 -20.80
N ARG A 139 -12.34 -6.33 -20.32
CA ARG A 139 -12.20 -5.23 -19.34
C ARG A 139 -13.02 -5.51 -18.11
N ILE A 140 -12.34 -5.74 -16.99
CA ILE A 140 -12.97 -6.03 -15.68
C ILE A 140 -12.96 -4.75 -14.83
N GLY A 141 -14.11 -4.36 -14.31
CA GLY A 141 -14.22 -3.23 -13.43
C GLY A 141 -15.49 -3.23 -12.57
N PRO A 142 -15.59 -2.31 -11.60
CA PRO A 142 -16.72 -2.27 -10.67
C PRO A 142 -18.00 -1.82 -11.37
N ARG A 143 -19.10 -2.56 -11.12
CA ARG A 143 -20.48 -2.11 -11.40
C ARG A 143 -20.94 -1.15 -10.33
N SER A 144 -20.68 -1.52 -9.08
CA SER A 144 -21.04 -0.76 -7.89
C SER A 144 -19.97 -0.92 -6.81
N LEU A 145 -20.00 -0.04 -5.81
CA LEU A 145 -19.18 -0.11 -4.61
C LEU A 145 -20.06 0.25 -3.40
N ASN A 146 -20.21 -0.68 -2.46
CA ASN A 146 -20.99 -0.48 -1.23
C ASN A 146 -22.40 0.05 -1.47
N GLY A 147 -23.07 -0.43 -2.53
CA GLY A 147 -24.43 -0.04 -2.93
C GLY A 147 -24.52 1.21 -3.80
N GLU A 148 -23.41 1.92 -4.01
CA GLU A 148 -23.37 3.05 -4.93
C GLU A 148 -22.99 2.59 -6.34
N ASN A 149 -23.80 2.97 -7.33
CA ASN A 149 -23.57 2.59 -8.72
C ASN A 149 -22.35 3.34 -9.30
N ASN A 150 -21.50 2.62 -10.01
CA ASN A 150 -20.45 3.22 -10.83
C ASN A 150 -21.03 3.84 -12.10
N ARG A 151 -21.10 5.15 -12.17
CA ARG A 151 -21.64 5.89 -13.33
C ARG A 151 -20.87 5.63 -14.63
N SER A 152 -19.61 5.14 -14.56
CA SER A 152 -18.76 4.76 -15.69
C SER A 152 -18.62 3.25 -15.86
N ALA A 153 -19.50 2.44 -15.28
CA ALA A 153 -19.49 0.98 -15.45
C ALA A 153 -19.67 0.54 -16.92
N PHE A 154 -20.26 1.40 -17.77
CA PHE A 154 -20.43 1.15 -19.18
C PHE A 154 -19.11 1.03 -19.97
N PHE A 155 -17.97 1.37 -19.38
CA PHE A 155 -16.63 1.14 -19.94
C PHE A 155 -16.17 -0.32 -19.86
N PHE A 156 -16.82 -1.16 -19.05
CA PHE A 156 -16.42 -2.54 -18.82
C PHE A 156 -17.39 -3.53 -19.45
N ASP A 157 -16.85 -4.56 -20.08
CA ASP A 157 -17.63 -5.71 -20.54
C ASP A 157 -17.82 -6.77 -19.44
N ARG A 158 -16.99 -6.81 -18.41
CA ARG A 158 -17.14 -7.62 -17.19
C ARG A 158 -17.31 -6.70 -15.98
N ARG A 159 -18.51 -6.65 -15.45
CA ARG A 159 -18.88 -5.75 -14.34
C ARG A 159 -19.06 -6.54 -13.06
N VAL A 160 -18.45 -6.07 -11.98
CA VAL A 160 -18.49 -6.75 -10.68
C VAL A 160 -19.10 -5.83 -9.64
N ASP A 161 -20.10 -6.33 -8.91
CA ASP A 161 -20.65 -5.65 -7.74
C ASP A 161 -19.77 -5.92 -6.54
N ILE A 162 -19.34 -4.86 -5.86
CA ILE A 162 -18.47 -4.91 -4.69
C ILE A 162 -19.23 -4.32 -3.52
N ASP A 163 -19.46 -5.13 -2.49
CA ASP A 163 -20.21 -4.68 -1.30
C ASP A 163 -19.58 -5.25 -0.02
N TRP A 164 -18.86 -4.41 0.70
CA TRP A 164 -18.19 -4.78 1.95
C TRP A 164 -19.01 -4.47 3.20
N ARG A 165 -20.20 -3.88 3.07
CA ARG A 165 -21.08 -3.55 4.22
C ARG A 165 -21.53 -4.78 4.98
N LYS A 166 -21.58 -5.94 4.30
CA LYS A 166 -21.91 -7.24 4.92
C LYS A 166 -20.76 -7.82 5.74
N TYR A 167 -19.54 -7.38 5.48
CA TYR A 167 -18.31 -7.85 6.13
C TYR A 167 -17.47 -6.65 6.55
N PRO A 168 -17.93 -5.84 7.51
CA PRO A 168 -17.31 -4.55 7.86
C PRO A 168 -15.87 -4.71 8.37
N ASP A 169 -15.54 -5.86 8.96
CA ASP A 169 -14.24 -6.16 9.54
C ASP A 169 -13.30 -6.95 8.61
N SER A 170 -13.70 -7.21 7.36
CA SER A 170 -12.80 -7.88 6.41
C SER A 170 -11.61 -6.99 6.06
N ASN A 171 -10.42 -7.60 5.92
CA ASN A 171 -9.19 -6.87 5.60
C ASN A 171 -9.17 -6.37 4.15
N VAL A 172 -8.62 -5.21 3.93
CA VAL A 172 -8.54 -4.57 2.59
C VAL A 172 -7.74 -5.42 1.60
N SER A 173 -6.77 -6.21 2.05
CA SER A 173 -6.00 -7.12 1.19
C SER A 173 -6.87 -8.25 0.65
N ASP A 174 -7.80 -8.74 1.45
CA ASP A 174 -8.81 -9.72 1.03
C ASP A 174 -9.87 -9.08 0.13
N ARG A 175 -10.43 -7.91 0.53
CA ARG A 175 -11.39 -7.14 -0.27
C ARG A 175 -10.87 -6.79 -1.67
N SER A 176 -9.56 -6.57 -1.80
CA SER A 176 -8.96 -6.25 -3.09
C SER A 176 -9.15 -7.35 -4.14
N LEU A 177 -9.34 -8.59 -3.71
CA LEU A 177 -9.59 -9.73 -4.60
C LEU A 177 -11.04 -9.79 -5.12
N ASP A 178 -12.00 -9.07 -4.53
CA ASP A 178 -13.41 -9.18 -4.90
C ASP A 178 -13.67 -8.81 -6.36
N ILE A 179 -12.84 -7.95 -6.92
CA ILE A 179 -12.92 -7.59 -8.35
C ILE A 179 -12.55 -8.76 -9.28
N VAL A 180 -11.72 -9.69 -8.84
CA VAL A 180 -11.20 -10.82 -9.64
C VAL A 180 -11.71 -12.19 -9.19
N ARG A 181 -12.25 -12.32 -7.98
CA ARG A 181 -12.83 -13.57 -7.46
C ARG A 181 -13.88 -14.21 -8.36
N PRO A 182 -14.82 -13.45 -8.97
CA PRO A 182 -15.81 -14.03 -9.86
C PRO A 182 -15.21 -14.78 -11.05
N PHE A 183 -13.93 -14.52 -11.38
CA PHE A 183 -13.19 -15.16 -12.47
C PHE A 183 -12.29 -16.31 -11.95
N GLY A 184 -12.47 -16.73 -10.69
CA GLY A 184 -11.68 -17.78 -10.07
C GLY A 184 -10.22 -17.38 -9.83
N ILE A 185 -9.90 -16.06 -9.77
CA ILE A 185 -8.58 -15.56 -9.41
C ILE A 185 -8.62 -15.25 -7.91
N THR A 186 -7.90 -16.03 -7.11
CA THR A 186 -7.88 -15.92 -5.66
C THR A 186 -6.55 -16.41 -5.10
N THR A 187 -6.20 -15.99 -3.90
CA THR A 187 -5.05 -16.47 -3.13
C THR A 187 -5.44 -16.60 -1.66
N LYS A 188 -4.72 -17.43 -0.91
CA LYS A 188 -4.80 -17.50 0.55
C LYS A 188 -3.73 -16.63 1.22
N ASN A 189 -2.80 -16.09 0.45
CA ASN A 189 -1.71 -15.25 0.96
C ASN A 189 -2.04 -13.77 0.70
N TYR A 190 -2.54 -13.10 1.72
CA TYR A 190 -2.94 -11.68 1.68
C TYR A 190 -1.81 -10.72 2.05
N ARG A 191 -0.59 -11.23 2.34
CA ARG A 191 0.54 -10.38 2.73
C ARG A 191 0.91 -9.40 1.63
N SER A 192 1.21 -8.18 2.02
CA SER A 192 1.87 -7.20 1.15
C SER A 192 3.24 -7.73 0.70
N GLU A 193 3.76 -7.19 -0.39
CA GLU A 193 5.06 -7.58 -0.93
C GLU A 193 5.80 -6.35 -1.44
N ILE A 194 7.02 -6.16 -0.96
CA ILE A 194 7.99 -5.20 -1.50
C ILE A 194 9.28 -5.97 -1.74
N THR A 195 9.75 -5.93 -2.97
CA THR A 195 11.03 -6.53 -3.33
C THR A 195 12.13 -5.47 -3.25
N PHE A 196 13.26 -5.83 -2.68
CA PHE A 196 14.49 -5.04 -2.64
C PHE A 196 15.67 -5.92 -3.08
N ASP A 197 16.74 -5.30 -3.55
CA ASP A 197 17.91 -5.98 -4.08
C ASP A 197 19.15 -5.77 -3.20
N GLU A 198 20.31 -6.28 -3.66
CA GLU A 198 21.60 -6.19 -2.96
C GLU A 198 22.06 -4.75 -2.74
N ASP A 199 21.73 -3.82 -3.64
CA ASP A 199 22.07 -2.40 -3.47
C ASP A 199 21.27 -1.77 -2.33
N ASP A 200 20.00 -2.16 -2.20
CA ASP A 200 19.13 -1.71 -1.11
C ASP A 200 19.61 -2.26 0.24
N LEU A 201 20.00 -3.56 0.27
CA LEU A 201 20.59 -4.20 1.45
C LEU A 201 21.95 -3.58 1.83
N THR A 202 22.79 -3.32 0.85
CA THR A 202 24.08 -2.65 1.06
C THR A 202 23.89 -1.26 1.67
N SER A 203 22.93 -0.49 1.17
CA SER A 203 22.58 0.82 1.72
C SER A 203 22.08 0.72 3.16
N ALA A 204 21.23 -0.25 3.46
CA ALA A 204 20.71 -0.49 4.81
C ALA A 204 21.83 -0.93 5.77
N ASN A 205 22.67 -1.87 5.38
CA ASN A 205 23.82 -2.33 6.18
C ASN A 205 24.84 -1.22 6.45
N LYS A 206 25.12 -0.38 5.46
CA LYS A 206 26.00 0.80 5.64
C LYS A 206 25.42 1.76 6.67
N PHE A 207 24.12 2.00 6.62
CA PHE A 207 23.44 2.84 7.62
C PHE A 207 23.52 2.23 9.00
N ILE A 208 23.17 0.95 9.16
CA ILE A 208 23.25 0.23 10.43
C ILE A 208 24.67 0.27 11.00
N GLY A 209 25.69 -0.02 10.19
CA GLY A 209 27.11 -0.01 10.58
C GLY A 209 27.62 1.36 11.03
N SER A 210 26.92 2.45 10.69
CA SER A 210 27.32 3.79 11.13
C SER A 210 26.97 4.11 12.60
N PHE A 211 26.10 3.30 13.25
CA PHE A 211 25.66 3.59 14.61
C PHE A 211 25.45 2.37 15.52
N LYS A 212 25.27 1.17 14.96
CA LYS A 212 25.05 -0.05 15.77
C LYS A 212 26.31 -0.36 16.57
N LYS A 213 26.17 -0.49 17.87
CA LYS A 213 27.31 -0.61 18.81
C LYS A 213 27.76 -2.05 19.05
N GLY A 214 26.88 -3.02 18.88
CA GLY A 214 27.18 -4.44 19.09
C GLY A 214 26.34 -5.31 18.18
N GLU A 215 26.89 -6.46 17.74
CA GLU A 215 26.16 -7.38 16.86
C GLU A 215 24.87 -7.90 17.52
N ASP A 216 24.93 -8.18 18.83
CA ASP A 216 23.82 -8.71 19.62
C ASP A 216 22.79 -7.64 20.07
N ASN A 217 23.07 -6.37 19.85
CA ASN A 217 22.13 -5.33 20.23
C ASN A 217 20.87 -5.40 19.37
N LEU A 218 19.71 -5.30 20.01
CA LEU A 218 18.44 -5.19 19.31
C LEU A 218 18.41 -3.96 18.43
N LEU A 219 18.01 -4.12 17.17
CA LEU A 219 17.81 -3.04 16.22
C LEU A 219 16.33 -2.71 16.12
N ILE A 220 15.94 -1.52 16.57
CA ILE A 220 14.54 -1.09 16.58
C ILE A 220 14.33 0.11 15.68
N GLY A 221 13.48 -0.05 14.67
CA GLY A 221 13.04 1.05 13.81
C GLY A 221 11.76 1.70 14.35
N VAL A 222 11.71 3.02 14.32
CA VAL A 222 10.52 3.78 14.73
C VAL A 222 10.14 4.80 13.67
N HIS A 223 8.85 4.90 13.36
CA HIS A 223 8.29 5.93 12.49
C HIS A 223 7.25 6.75 13.26
N VAL A 224 7.58 8.00 13.54
CA VAL A 224 6.76 8.87 14.40
C VAL A 224 5.74 9.71 13.63
N GLY A 225 5.90 9.82 12.29
CA GLY A 225 5.01 10.57 11.42
C GLY A 225 3.67 9.88 11.17
N ALA A 226 2.70 10.64 10.69
CA ALA A 226 1.46 10.14 10.10
C ALA A 226 0.90 11.17 9.12
N GLY A 227 0.37 10.71 7.99
CA GLY A 227 -0.23 11.58 6.99
C GLY A 227 -1.50 12.29 7.45
N LYS A 228 -2.18 11.75 8.47
CA LYS A 228 -3.36 12.34 9.12
C LYS A 228 -3.04 12.60 10.59
N PRO A 229 -3.22 13.83 11.09
CA PRO A 229 -2.91 14.17 12.50
C PRO A 229 -3.59 13.25 13.51
N GLN A 230 -4.85 12.85 13.27
CA GLN A 230 -5.60 11.97 14.18
C GLN A 230 -5.04 10.54 14.26
N ASN A 231 -4.17 10.13 13.34
CA ASN A 231 -3.50 8.83 13.34
C ASN A 231 -2.08 8.92 13.95
N ARG A 232 -1.68 10.07 14.47
CA ARG A 232 -0.35 10.29 15.03
C ARG A 232 -0.39 10.21 16.55
N TRP A 233 0.27 9.21 17.11
CA TRP A 233 0.45 9.07 18.54
C TRP A 233 1.35 10.18 19.10
N SER A 234 1.15 10.59 20.34
CA SER A 234 1.88 11.69 20.98
C SER A 234 3.39 11.53 20.81
N LEU A 235 4.05 12.56 20.29
CA LEU A 235 5.50 12.57 20.09
C LEU A 235 6.26 12.47 21.42
N TYR A 236 5.72 13.04 22.48
CA TYR A 236 6.26 12.89 23.82
C TYR A 236 6.21 11.44 24.29
N LYS A 237 5.12 10.72 24.02
CA LYS A 237 5.01 9.29 24.37
C LYS A 237 5.99 8.44 23.57
N TYR A 238 6.23 8.77 22.28
CA TYR A 238 7.31 8.14 21.52
C TYR A 238 8.68 8.36 22.15
N ALA A 239 9.01 9.58 22.58
CA ALA A 239 10.27 9.89 23.24
C ALA A 239 10.46 9.10 24.55
N VAL A 240 9.40 9.00 25.36
CA VAL A 240 9.42 8.21 26.60
C VAL A 240 9.61 6.72 26.31
N LEU A 241 8.89 6.17 25.31
CA LEU A 241 9.05 4.77 24.88
C LEU A 241 10.48 4.47 24.41
N ILE A 242 11.04 5.35 23.58
CA ILE A 242 12.39 5.23 23.02
C ILE A 242 13.45 5.25 24.15
N LYS A 243 13.33 6.16 25.13
CA LYS A 243 14.22 6.20 26.30
C LYS A 243 14.18 4.87 27.05
N ARG A 244 12.98 4.38 27.36
CA ARG A 244 12.78 3.16 28.11
C ARG A 244 13.33 1.93 27.37
N LEU A 245 13.11 1.81 26.05
CA LEU A 245 13.69 0.73 25.25
C LEU A 245 15.22 0.79 25.21
N LYS A 246 15.80 2.00 25.20
CA LYS A 246 17.24 2.18 25.27
C LYS A 246 17.80 1.78 26.63
N GLU A 247 17.16 2.17 27.70
CA GLU A 247 17.58 1.89 29.08
C GLU A 247 17.48 0.39 29.42
N ASP A 248 16.34 -0.24 29.12
CA ASP A 248 16.04 -1.61 29.55
C ASP A 248 16.68 -2.68 28.65
N TYR A 249 16.87 -2.39 27.34
CA TYR A 249 17.39 -3.37 26.37
C TYR A 249 18.72 -2.98 25.74
N ASN A 250 19.27 -1.81 26.04
CA ASN A 250 20.42 -1.22 25.34
C ASN A 250 20.23 -1.22 23.81
N ALA A 251 18.97 -1.11 23.35
CA ALA A 251 18.62 -1.21 21.94
C ALA A 251 19.28 -0.11 21.10
N ASP A 252 19.68 -0.45 19.90
CA ASP A 252 20.08 0.51 18.86
C ASP A 252 18.83 0.93 18.08
N ILE A 253 18.44 2.20 18.24
CA ILE A 253 17.16 2.72 17.75
C ILE A 253 17.41 3.75 16.65
N TYR A 254 16.65 3.67 15.55
CA TYR A 254 16.68 4.63 14.46
C TYR A 254 15.28 5.12 14.12
N LEU A 255 15.21 6.30 13.48
CA LEU A 255 13.96 6.86 12.97
C LEU A 255 13.91 6.79 11.44
N THR A 256 12.74 6.43 10.91
CA THR A 256 12.41 6.59 9.50
C THR A 256 11.50 7.79 9.28
N GLY A 257 11.53 8.39 8.09
CA GLY A 257 10.64 9.48 7.74
C GLY A 257 10.91 10.07 6.36
N SER A 258 10.13 11.09 6.05
CA SER A 258 10.29 11.94 4.89
C SER A 258 10.59 13.39 5.31
N SER A 259 10.82 14.25 4.35
CA SER A 259 10.91 15.70 4.61
C SER A 259 9.63 16.29 5.22
N GLY A 260 8.49 15.63 5.01
CA GLY A 260 7.20 16.01 5.60
C GLY A 260 7.11 15.70 7.10
N ASP A 261 7.95 14.79 7.61
CA ASP A 261 7.94 14.37 9.02
C ASP A 261 9.04 15.08 9.85
N ARG A 262 9.65 16.13 9.31
CA ARG A 262 10.83 16.80 9.91
C ARG A 262 10.54 17.40 11.28
N GLU A 263 9.38 18.00 11.47
CA GLU A 263 9.00 18.62 12.75
C GLU A 263 8.84 17.56 13.83
N GLU A 264 8.13 16.48 13.54
CA GLU A 264 7.92 15.35 14.43
C GLU A 264 9.23 14.66 14.83
N ILE A 265 10.09 14.42 13.85
CA ILE A 265 11.40 13.81 14.06
C ILE A 265 12.27 14.71 14.96
N ASN A 266 12.32 16.00 14.67
CA ASN A 266 13.12 16.95 15.47
C ASN A 266 12.60 17.06 16.91
N PHE A 267 11.28 17.05 17.11
CA PHE A 267 10.69 17.04 18.44
C PHE A 267 11.16 15.82 19.24
N VAL A 268 10.99 14.61 18.71
CA VAL A 268 11.37 13.37 19.41
C VAL A 268 12.86 13.33 19.68
N ARG A 269 13.71 13.78 18.74
CA ARG A 269 15.16 13.86 18.95
C ARG A 269 15.56 14.85 20.03
N GLY A 270 14.84 15.96 20.16
CA GLY A 270 15.08 16.96 21.20
C GLY A 270 14.72 16.46 22.60
N GLU A 271 13.79 15.52 22.69
CA GLU A 271 13.33 14.95 23.97
C GLU A 271 14.18 13.80 24.51
N VAL A 272 15.11 13.23 23.72
CA VAL A 272 15.96 12.12 24.16
C VAL A 272 17.40 12.58 24.37
N PRO A 273 18.14 12.03 25.40
CA PRO A 273 19.49 12.47 25.74
C PRO A 273 20.60 11.79 24.90
N PHE A 274 20.25 11.11 23.83
CA PHE A 274 21.18 10.38 22.96
C PHE A 274 20.85 10.62 21.48
N ASN A 275 21.82 10.36 20.61
CA ASN A 275 21.60 10.51 19.18
C ASN A 275 20.66 9.40 18.65
N LEU A 276 19.67 9.81 17.85
CA LEU A 276 18.82 8.93 17.07
C LEU A 276 19.20 9.05 15.60
N PRO A 277 19.79 8.02 15.00
CA PRO A 277 20.11 7.96 13.58
C PRO A 277 18.85 8.09 12.72
N LEU A 278 18.98 8.77 11.58
CA LEU A 278 17.86 9.09 10.70
C LEU A 278 18.01 8.43 9.33
N PHE A 279 17.03 7.63 8.94
CA PHE A 279 16.90 7.07 7.61
C PHE A 279 15.70 7.72 6.90
N ILE A 280 15.93 8.90 6.34
CA ILE A 280 14.89 9.78 5.81
C ILE A 280 15.04 10.03 4.31
N ASN A 281 13.91 10.29 3.61
CA ASN A 281 13.84 10.54 2.17
C ASN A 281 14.45 9.42 1.32
N MET A 282 14.46 8.20 1.84
CA MET A 282 14.96 7.04 1.11
C MET A 282 13.89 6.41 0.24
N GLU A 283 14.30 5.72 -0.81
CA GLU A 283 13.41 4.93 -1.66
C GLU A 283 12.77 3.80 -0.86
N ILE A 284 11.51 3.49 -1.17
CA ILE A 284 10.74 2.48 -0.43
C ILE A 284 11.43 1.11 -0.38
N PRO A 285 12.06 0.58 -1.45
CA PRO A 285 12.81 -0.67 -1.37
C PRO A 285 13.96 -0.61 -0.34
N ARG A 286 14.69 0.50 -0.25
CA ARG A 286 15.76 0.69 0.75
C ARG A 286 15.22 0.73 2.17
N VAL A 287 14.07 1.39 2.36
CA VAL A 287 13.39 1.43 3.67
C VAL A 287 12.92 0.03 4.05
N ALA A 288 12.34 -0.73 3.11
CA ALA A 288 11.95 -2.11 3.34
C ALA A 288 13.15 -3.01 3.68
N ALA A 289 14.29 -2.84 2.98
CA ALA A 289 15.53 -3.55 3.28
C ALA A 289 16.04 -3.25 4.70
N LEU A 290 16.04 -1.98 5.11
CA LEU A 290 16.43 -1.61 6.49
C LEU A 290 15.49 -2.21 7.54
N ILE A 291 14.17 -2.12 7.30
CA ILE A 291 13.19 -2.70 8.22
C ILE A 291 13.37 -4.23 8.30
N SER A 292 13.65 -4.91 7.19
CA SER A 292 13.84 -6.38 7.17
C SER A 292 15.03 -6.86 8.00
N LEU A 293 16.00 -6.00 8.26
CA LEU A 293 17.17 -6.25 9.12
C LEU A 293 16.93 -5.88 10.58
N SER A 294 15.76 -5.33 10.92
CA SER A 294 15.43 -4.90 12.28
C SER A 294 14.73 -6.02 13.05
N ASP A 295 14.91 -6.03 14.37
CA ASP A 295 14.22 -6.94 15.28
C ASP A 295 12.75 -6.53 15.49
N LEU A 296 12.51 -5.22 15.54
CA LEU A 296 11.18 -4.66 15.76
C LEU A 296 11.01 -3.35 14.98
N PHE A 297 9.83 -3.13 14.44
CA PHE A 297 9.44 -1.85 13.84
C PHE A 297 8.15 -1.33 14.46
N ILE A 298 8.15 -0.07 14.92
CA ILE A 298 7.00 0.58 15.57
C ILE A 298 6.54 1.75 14.72
N SER A 299 5.25 1.82 14.40
CA SER A 299 4.69 2.90 13.60
C SER A 299 3.25 3.24 13.94
N ASN A 300 2.79 4.39 13.50
CA ASN A 300 1.38 4.74 13.42
C ASN A 300 0.69 4.02 12.26
N ASP A 301 -0.64 4.12 12.18
CA ASP A 301 -1.44 3.80 11.00
C ASP A 301 -1.14 4.80 9.86
N THR A 302 -0.20 4.45 9.01
CA THR A 302 0.29 5.27 7.89
C THR A 302 0.90 4.39 6.79
N GLY A 303 1.29 4.97 5.65
CA GLY A 303 1.81 4.23 4.50
C GLY A 303 3.00 3.32 4.82
N ILE A 304 3.90 3.73 5.72
CA ILE A 304 5.07 2.95 6.14
C ILE A 304 4.69 1.68 6.92
N MET A 305 3.54 1.65 7.57
CA MET A 305 2.99 0.45 8.19
C MET A 305 2.90 -0.70 7.18
N HIS A 306 2.43 -0.42 5.96
CA HIS A 306 2.33 -1.43 4.90
C HIS A 306 3.70 -1.80 4.32
N VAL A 307 4.68 -0.90 4.34
CA VAL A 307 6.07 -1.21 3.96
C VAL A 307 6.67 -2.20 4.95
N ALA A 308 6.57 -1.93 6.25
CA ALA A 308 6.98 -2.85 7.30
C ALA A 308 6.17 -4.15 7.27
N GLY A 309 4.89 -4.07 6.95
CA GLY A 309 4.00 -5.22 6.76
C GLY A 309 4.45 -6.18 5.66
N ALA A 310 5.20 -5.68 4.67
CA ALA A 310 5.76 -6.50 3.58
C ALA A 310 7.03 -7.25 3.98
N THR A 311 7.61 -6.99 5.15
CA THR A 311 8.84 -7.63 5.66
C THR A 311 8.53 -8.72 6.67
N SER A 312 9.54 -9.53 7.04
CA SER A 312 9.44 -10.54 8.11
C SER A 312 9.62 -9.95 9.52
N THR A 313 9.93 -8.67 9.65
CA THR A 313 10.18 -7.99 10.93
C THR A 313 8.95 -8.00 11.83
N LEU A 314 9.14 -8.19 13.13
CA LEU A 314 8.10 -7.97 14.12
C LEU A 314 7.63 -6.51 14.03
N GLN A 315 6.33 -6.30 14.03
CA GLN A 315 5.77 -4.96 13.87
C GLN A 315 4.71 -4.67 14.93
N ILE A 316 4.80 -3.49 15.54
CA ILE A 316 3.74 -2.93 16.39
C ILE A 316 3.18 -1.70 15.70
N ILE A 317 1.85 -1.67 15.55
CA ILE A 317 1.14 -0.58 14.89
C ILE A 317 0.19 0.07 15.89
N ILE A 318 0.27 1.39 15.99
CA ILE A 318 -0.56 2.18 16.90
C ILE A 318 -1.72 2.76 16.09
N PHE A 319 -2.96 2.32 16.44
CA PHE A 319 -4.18 2.73 15.78
C PHE A 319 -5.04 3.66 16.65
N GLY A 320 -5.60 4.68 16.03
CA GLY A 320 -6.63 5.53 16.60
C GLY A 320 -8.00 5.27 15.96
N PRO A 321 -8.55 6.22 15.16
CA PRO A 321 -9.91 6.13 14.63
C PRO A 321 -10.09 5.04 13.56
N THR A 322 -9.00 4.59 12.93
CA THR A 322 -9.08 3.58 11.87
C THR A 322 -9.29 2.18 12.46
N ASN A 323 -10.15 1.38 11.82
CA ASN A 323 -10.35 -0.02 12.22
C ASN A 323 -9.15 -0.88 11.79
N PRO A 324 -8.36 -1.45 12.72
CA PRO A 324 -7.20 -2.27 12.39
C PRO A 324 -7.55 -3.57 11.66
N LEU A 325 -8.73 -4.16 11.89
CA LEU A 325 -9.17 -5.36 11.19
C LEU A 325 -9.22 -5.11 9.67
N ASN A 326 -9.58 -3.89 9.26
CA ASN A 326 -9.59 -3.52 7.85
C ASN A 326 -8.19 -3.22 7.29
N TRP A 327 -7.30 -2.58 8.07
CA TRP A 327 -6.12 -1.93 7.51
C TRP A 327 -4.79 -2.48 8.01
N ALA A 328 -4.74 -3.17 9.16
CA ALA A 328 -3.49 -3.75 9.63
C ALA A 328 -2.95 -4.75 8.59
N PRO A 329 -1.63 -4.74 8.31
CA PRO A 329 -1.00 -5.76 7.50
C PRO A 329 -1.27 -7.15 8.06
N THR A 330 -1.45 -8.13 7.16
CA THR A 330 -1.67 -9.52 7.53
C THR A 330 -0.34 -10.26 7.75
N GLY A 331 -0.26 -11.10 8.77
CA GLY A 331 0.91 -11.93 9.09
C GLY A 331 1.06 -12.19 10.57
N ASP A 332 1.67 -13.31 10.95
CA ASP A 332 1.80 -13.76 12.35
C ASP A 332 2.76 -12.87 13.18
N ASN A 333 3.55 -12.05 12.50
CA ASN A 333 4.51 -11.10 13.08
C ASN A 333 4.01 -9.65 13.05
N LYS A 334 2.70 -9.42 12.83
CA LYS A 334 2.08 -8.10 12.74
C LYS A 334 1.09 -7.91 13.87
N TYR A 335 1.38 -6.97 14.75
CA TYR A 335 0.61 -6.68 15.96
C TYR A 335 0.11 -5.25 15.93
N TYR A 336 -1.06 -5.02 16.49
CA TYR A 336 -1.59 -3.67 16.61
C TYR A 336 -2.16 -3.41 18.00
N ILE A 337 -2.18 -2.13 18.38
CA ILE A 337 -2.79 -1.65 19.60
C ILE A 337 -3.83 -0.60 19.22
N ARG A 338 -5.06 -0.77 19.70
CA ARG A 338 -6.15 0.21 19.59
C ARG A 338 -6.99 0.14 20.86
N LYS A 339 -7.28 1.29 21.46
CA LYS A 339 -8.17 1.39 22.64
C LYS A 339 -9.48 2.07 22.32
N SER A 340 -9.42 3.19 21.62
CA SER A 340 -10.58 4.00 21.23
C SER A 340 -10.32 4.67 19.88
N ASP A 341 -11.17 5.60 19.48
CA ASP A 341 -10.94 6.46 18.31
C ASP A 341 -9.87 7.54 18.57
N LEU A 342 -9.50 7.76 19.83
CA LEU A 342 -8.43 8.66 20.20
C LEU A 342 -7.12 7.86 20.37
N ILE A 343 -6.18 8.06 19.45
CA ILE A 343 -4.88 7.34 19.49
C ILE A 343 -4.12 7.61 20.79
N ASP A 344 -4.31 8.78 21.40
CA ASP A 344 -3.64 9.17 22.63
C ASP A 344 -4.20 8.50 23.90
N ASP A 345 -5.30 7.74 23.83
CA ASP A 345 -5.72 6.87 24.92
C ASP A 345 -4.78 5.67 25.12
N ILE A 346 -3.92 5.41 24.14
CA ILE A 346 -2.87 4.41 24.26
C ILE A 346 -1.74 4.98 25.10
N ALA A 347 -1.48 4.37 26.25
CA ALA A 347 -0.40 4.75 27.15
C ALA A 347 0.95 4.20 26.67
N VAL A 348 2.06 4.79 27.12
CA VAL A 348 3.41 4.26 26.85
C VAL A 348 3.54 2.81 27.33
N ASP A 349 2.98 2.51 28.50
CA ASP A 349 3.01 1.15 29.07
C ASP A 349 2.31 0.10 28.21
N ASP A 350 1.29 0.46 27.45
CA ASP A 350 0.60 -0.48 26.54
C ASP A 350 1.54 -0.92 25.42
N VAL A 351 2.22 0.05 24.81
CA VAL A 351 3.18 -0.22 23.71
C VAL A 351 4.42 -0.92 24.26
N TYR A 352 4.93 -0.47 25.40
CA TYR A 352 6.09 -1.08 26.03
C TYR A 352 5.85 -2.55 26.43
N LYS A 353 4.71 -2.88 27.04
CA LYS A 353 4.35 -4.28 27.36
C LYS A 353 4.30 -5.16 26.12
N MET A 354 3.81 -4.63 24.99
CA MET A 354 3.84 -5.36 23.71
C MET A 354 5.29 -5.56 23.24
N CYS A 355 6.16 -4.56 23.37
CA CYS A 355 7.59 -4.72 23.06
C CYS A 355 8.22 -5.82 23.90
N VAL A 356 7.99 -5.82 25.22
CA VAL A 356 8.50 -6.85 26.16
C VAL A 356 8.01 -8.25 25.77
N TYR A 357 6.75 -8.37 25.37
CA TYR A 357 6.17 -9.63 24.93
C TYR A 357 6.83 -10.17 23.66
N LEU A 358 7.16 -9.29 22.70
CA LEU A 358 7.66 -9.65 21.38
C LEU A 358 9.19 -9.80 21.31
N LEU A 359 9.94 -8.95 21.99
CA LEU A 359 11.41 -8.90 21.87
C LEU A 359 12.13 -10.18 22.32
N PRO A 360 11.70 -10.92 23.38
CA PRO A 360 12.31 -12.21 23.70
C PRO A 360 12.17 -13.25 22.59
N ALA A 361 11.09 -13.23 21.81
CA ALA A 361 10.91 -14.09 20.65
C ALA A 361 11.89 -13.73 19.53
N ALA A 362 12.13 -12.43 19.29
CA ALA A 362 13.09 -11.96 18.27
C ALA A 362 14.53 -12.45 18.51
N LYS A 363 14.95 -12.62 19.77
CA LYS A 363 16.28 -13.18 20.13
C LYS A 363 16.40 -14.69 19.87
N LYS A 364 15.28 -15.42 19.78
CA LYS A 364 15.28 -16.89 19.60
C LYS A 364 15.32 -17.30 18.13
N GLU A 365 14.99 -16.40 17.20
CA GLU A 365 14.91 -16.69 15.77
C GLU A 365 16.19 -16.28 15.00
N LYS A 366 17.18 -15.70 15.68
CA LYS A 366 18.52 -15.37 15.13
C LYS A 366 19.58 -16.38 15.60
#